data_3a6860c812da79fe60dcc9ab5020b539
#
_entry.id   3a6860c812da79fe60dcc9ab5020b539
#
_cell.length_a   1.000
_cell.length_b   1.000
_cell.length_c   1.000
_cell.angle_alpha   90.00
_cell.angle_beta   90.00
_cell.angle_gamma   90.00
#
_symmetry.space_group_name_H-M   'P 1'
#
loop_
_entity.id
_entity.type
_entity.pdbx_description
1 polymer ?
#
loop_
_entity_poly.entity_id
_entity_poly.type
_entity_poly.pdbx_seq_one_letter_code
_entity_poly.pdbx_strand_id
1 'polypeptide(L)'
;MTLHMTISSFQKQLATQITEFLSTKTVSDSSRQAYAYDLKQFANLISGQIDATSLKVYENQLKDWKPSVQKRKRSAVNQFLRHLYQKGDLSEFLTLSEIARVSTQEEELERLELLALYEGQEGPGKLACLFILELGLLPSEFLELDWADIDLAFGIVTVAKGSTKRVLRLDGALKQSLLMIKNENSQGLLLGKPFTRQWLYKQIQTYVTACGLPGVTAQILRQQFILRQIEKGTGAFELARLLGLKSPVTLEKYYKT
;
A
#
# COMPACT_ATOMS: atom_id res chain seq x y z
N MET A 1 -28.04 39.76 -10.96
CA MET A 1 -29.05 38.67 -11.01
C MET A 1 -28.38 37.38 -10.62
N THR A 2 -28.33 37.06 -9.32
CA THR A 2 -27.65 35.87 -8.78
C THR A 2 -28.62 34.71 -8.91
N LEU A 3 -28.36 33.82 -9.85
CA LEU A 3 -29.10 32.54 -9.98
C LEU A 3 -28.85 31.74 -8.69
N HIS A 4 -29.88 31.65 -7.82
CA HIS A 4 -29.88 30.66 -6.75
C HIS A 4 -29.87 29.26 -7.39
N MET A 5 -28.68 28.67 -7.53
CA MET A 5 -28.57 27.26 -7.87
C MET A 5 -29.28 26.47 -6.76
N THR A 6 -30.23 25.64 -7.15
CA THR A 6 -30.84 24.68 -6.21
C THR A 6 -29.76 23.71 -5.74
N ILE A 7 -29.84 23.25 -4.48
CA ILE A 7 -28.90 22.27 -3.90
C ILE A 7 -28.67 21.08 -4.85
N SER A 8 -29.75 20.64 -5.53
CA SER A 8 -29.66 19.54 -6.50
C SER A 8 -28.82 19.87 -7.74
N SER A 9 -28.84 21.12 -8.25
CA SER A 9 -28.03 21.51 -9.40
C SER A 9 -26.56 21.66 -9.03
N PHE A 10 -26.25 22.21 -7.86
CA PHE A 10 -24.89 22.28 -7.32
C PHE A 10 -24.27 20.89 -7.13
N GLN A 11 -24.99 19.95 -6.56
CA GLN A 11 -24.53 18.58 -6.36
C GLN A 11 -24.23 17.85 -7.69
N LYS A 12 -25.05 18.07 -8.70
CA LYS A 12 -24.80 17.50 -10.05
C LYS A 12 -23.57 18.10 -10.68
N GLN A 13 -23.40 19.43 -10.60
CA GLN A 13 -22.21 20.11 -11.10
C GLN A 13 -20.94 19.59 -10.40
N LEU A 14 -20.96 19.48 -9.07
CA LEU A 14 -19.82 19.01 -8.31
C LEU A 14 -19.46 17.55 -8.64
N ALA A 15 -20.46 16.69 -8.83
CA ALA A 15 -20.24 15.31 -9.27
C ALA A 15 -19.57 15.24 -10.67
N THR A 16 -19.97 16.11 -11.60
CA THR A 16 -19.34 16.21 -12.93
C THR A 16 -17.88 16.66 -12.81
N GLN A 17 -17.62 17.71 -12.02
CA GLN A 17 -16.27 18.22 -11.79
C GLN A 17 -15.36 17.19 -11.10
N ILE A 18 -15.88 16.39 -10.17
CA ILE A 18 -15.14 15.29 -9.55
C ILE A 18 -14.77 14.23 -10.60
N THR A 19 -15.70 13.86 -11.47
CA THR A 19 -15.44 12.88 -12.53
C THR A 19 -14.35 13.36 -13.48
N GLU A 20 -14.43 14.62 -13.89
CA GLU A 20 -13.42 15.26 -14.73
C GLU A 20 -12.05 15.28 -14.03
N PHE A 21 -11.98 15.75 -12.78
CA PHE A 21 -10.74 15.73 -12.00
C PHE A 21 -10.13 14.33 -11.94
N LEU A 22 -10.92 13.31 -11.66
CA LEU A 22 -10.44 11.92 -11.57
C LEU A 22 -9.91 11.40 -12.91
N SER A 23 -10.45 11.86 -14.03
CA SER A 23 -9.97 11.49 -15.38
C SER A 23 -8.59 12.06 -15.67
N THR A 24 -8.23 13.22 -15.10
CA THR A 24 -6.91 13.86 -15.29
C THR A 24 -5.80 13.20 -14.44
N LYS A 25 -6.15 12.30 -13.49
CA LYS A 25 -5.19 11.71 -12.57
C LYS A 25 -4.49 10.48 -13.12
N THR A 26 -3.16 10.53 -13.17
CA THR A 26 -2.30 9.38 -13.47
C THR A 26 -1.98 8.63 -12.17
N VAL A 27 -2.96 7.89 -11.66
CA VAL A 27 -2.86 7.11 -10.43
C VAL A 27 -3.39 5.69 -10.64
N SER A 28 -3.05 4.75 -9.75
CA SER A 28 -3.60 3.39 -9.80
C SER A 28 -5.13 3.40 -9.63
N ASP A 29 -5.82 2.39 -10.15
CA ASP A 29 -7.28 2.26 -10.04
C ASP A 29 -7.74 2.26 -8.58
N SER A 30 -7.00 1.59 -7.69
CA SER A 30 -7.29 1.60 -6.24
C SER A 30 -7.20 3.02 -5.64
N SER A 31 -6.21 3.81 -6.05
CA SER A 31 -6.08 5.20 -5.62
C SER A 31 -7.19 6.07 -6.17
N ARG A 32 -7.55 5.85 -7.45
CA ARG A 32 -8.66 6.56 -8.12
C ARG A 32 -9.99 6.28 -7.41
N GLN A 33 -10.27 5.01 -7.07
CA GLN A 33 -11.46 4.62 -6.31
C GLN A 33 -11.49 5.26 -4.91
N ALA A 34 -10.35 5.28 -4.21
CA ALA A 34 -10.25 5.92 -2.91
C ALA A 34 -10.52 7.43 -2.99
N TYR A 35 -9.97 8.11 -3.99
CA TYR A 35 -10.24 9.53 -4.23
C TYR A 35 -11.71 9.77 -4.59
N ALA A 36 -12.28 8.94 -5.46
CA ALA A 36 -13.70 9.04 -5.82
C ALA A 36 -14.61 8.93 -4.59
N TYR A 37 -14.32 7.97 -3.72
CA TYR A 37 -15.06 7.78 -2.47
C TYR A 37 -14.93 8.99 -1.52
N ASP A 38 -13.70 9.49 -1.31
CA ASP A 38 -13.46 10.63 -0.43
C ASP A 38 -14.10 11.92 -0.95
N LEU A 39 -14.00 12.17 -2.26
CA LEU A 39 -14.60 13.34 -2.89
C LEU A 39 -16.13 13.27 -2.95
N LYS A 40 -16.70 12.07 -3.10
CA LYS A 40 -18.16 11.88 -2.98
C LYS A 40 -18.64 12.22 -1.57
N GLN A 41 -17.92 11.80 -0.54
CA GLN A 41 -18.26 12.17 0.84
C GLN A 41 -18.12 13.67 1.06
N PHE A 42 -17.06 14.30 0.56
CA PHE A 42 -16.90 15.74 0.58
C PHE A 42 -18.09 16.45 -0.08
N ALA A 43 -18.44 16.07 -1.31
CA ALA A 43 -19.55 16.65 -2.04
C ALA A 43 -20.89 16.54 -1.31
N ASN A 44 -21.15 15.42 -0.62
CA ASN A 44 -22.38 15.22 0.14
C ASN A 44 -22.49 16.16 1.37
N LEU A 45 -21.36 16.66 1.87
CA LEU A 45 -21.30 17.53 3.04
C LEU A 45 -21.32 19.01 2.70
N ILE A 46 -20.89 19.35 1.50
CA ILE A 46 -20.92 20.74 1.02
C ILE A 46 -22.30 21.03 0.42
N SER A 47 -22.98 22.02 0.96
CA SER A 47 -24.28 22.45 0.46
C SER A 47 -24.21 23.88 -0.08
N GLY A 48 -24.47 24.05 -1.36
CA GLY A 48 -24.66 25.35 -2.02
C GLY A 48 -23.42 25.95 -2.63
N GLN A 49 -22.29 26.05 -1.94
CA GLN A 49 -21.03 26.58 -2.48
C GLN A 49 -19.82 26.05 -1.74
N ILE A 50 -18.67 26.10 -2.42
CA ILE A 50 -17.38 25.82 -1.81
C ILE A 50 -16.77 27.15 -1.37
N ASP A 51 -16.72 27.38 -0.06
CA ASP A 51 -16.15 28.56 0.56
C ASP A 51 -15.40 28.19 1.87
N ALA A 52 -14.77 29.16 2.50
CA ALA A 52 -14.04 28.97 3.74
C ALA A 52 -14.92 28.41 4.87
N THR A 53 -16.20 28.78 4.91
CA THR A 53 -17.15 28.32 5.94
C THR A 53 -17.49 26.85 5.75
N SER A 54 -17.86 26.45 4.55
CA SER A 54 -18.18 25.06 4.22
C SER A 54 -16.97 24.14 4.40
N LEU A 55 -15.76 24.60 4.06
CA LEU A 55 -14.52 23.85 4.32
C LEU A 55 -14.25 23.67 5.82
N LYS A 56 -14.52 24.68 6.65
CA LYS A 56 -14.37 24.57 8.10
C LYS A 56 -15.33 23.56 8.72
N VAL A 57 -16.56 23.49 8.22
CA VAL A 57 -17.53 22.46 8.61
C VAL A 57 -17.00 21.07 8.26
N TYR A 58 -16.49 20.89 7.03
CA TYR A 58 -15.89 19.62 6.61
C TYR A 58 -14.67 19.24 7.48
N GLU A 59 -13.77 20.20 7.78
CA GLU A 59 -12.62 19.97 8.66
C GLU A 59 -13.01 19.47 10.05
N ASN A 60 -14.08 20.03 10.62
CA ASN A 60 -14.58 19.58 11.92
C ASN A 60 -15.06 18.13 11.87
N GLN A 61 -15.73 17.71 10.81
CA GLN A 61 -16.14 16.31 10.66
C GLN A 61 -14.97 15.36 10.42
N LEU A 62 -13.87 15.86 9.85
CA LEU A 62 -12.67 15.02 9.70
C LEU A 62 -12.04 14.62 11.04
N LYS A 63 -12.28 15.38 12.12
CA LYS A 63 -11.70 15.09 13.45
C LYS A 63 -12.13 13.74 14.02
N ASP A 64 -13.30 13.24 13.63
CA ASP A 64 -13.84 11.96 14.08
C ASP A 64 -13.16 10.75 13.43
N TRP A 65 -12.31 10.99 12.40
CA TRP A 65 -11.61 9.94 11.69
C TRP A 65 -10.19 9.71 12.21
N LYS A 66 -9.67 8.50 12.03
CA LYS A 66 -8.26 8.18 12.34
C LYS A 66 -7.32 9.13 11.59
N PRO A 67 -6.18 9.55 12.17
CA PRO A 67 -5.27 10.52 11.55
C PRO A 67 -4.83 10.18 10.12
N SER A 68 -4.58 8.90 9.83
CA SER A 68 -4.22 8.44 8.49
C SER A 68 -5.34 8.65 7.46
N VAL A 69 -6.60 8.45 7.88
CA VAL A 69 -7.78 8.69 7.05
C VAL A 69 -7.99 10.18 6.83
N GLN A 70 -7.85 11.00 7.87
CA GLN A 70 -7.90 12.46 7.76
C GLN A 70 -6.87 12.97 6.73
N LYS A 71 -5.60 12.50 6.84
CA LYS A 71 -4.53 12.89 5.91
C LYS A 71 -4.89 12.56 4.47
N ARG A 72 -5.41 11.35 4.21
CA ARG A 72 -5.80 10.92 2.87
C ARG A 72 -6.95 11.76 2.31
N LYS A 73 -8.01 12.00 3.11
CA LYS A 73 -9.17 12.81 2.71
C LYS A 73 -8.78 14.26 2.43
N ARG A 74 -7.96 14.87 3.28
CA ARG A 74 -7.44 16.24 3.07
C ARG A 74 -6.63 16.32 1.78
N SER A 75 -5.76 15.33 1.53
CA SER A 75 -4.98 15.28 0.29
C SER A 75 -5.86 15.21 -0.95
N ALA A 76 -6.90 14.36 -0.94
CA ALA A 76 -7.84 14.24 -2.06
C ALA A 76 -8.59 15.56 -2.32
N VAL A 77 -9.14 16.16 -1.26
CA VAL A 77 -9.91 17.41 -1.35
C VAL A 77 -9.01 18.58 -1.76
N ASN A 78 -7.83 18.76 -1.17
CA ASN A 78 -6.92 19.85 -1.53
C ASN A 78 -6.47 19.76 -3.00
N GLN A 79 -6.24 18.56 -3.52
CA GLN A 79 -5.93 18.38 -4.94
C GLN A 79 -7.12 18.73 -5.83
N PHE A 80 -8.33 18.40 -5.43
CA PHE A 80 -9.55 18.75 -6.15
C PHE A 80 -9.80 20.27 -6.10
N LEU A 81 -9.70 20.93 -4.95
CA LEU A 81 -9.83 22.37 -4.82
C LEU A 81 -8.81 23.13 -5.70
N ARG A 82 -7.55 22.66 -5.72
CA ARG A 82 -6.52 23.19 -6.60
C ARG A 82 -6.92 23.07 -8.07
N HIS A 83 -7.47 21.93 -8.48
CA HIS A 83 -7.94 21.72 -9.84
C HIS A 83 -9.07 22.68 -10.21
N LEU A 84 -10.07 22.86 -9.32
CA LEU A 84 -11.17 23.81 -9.54
C LEU A 84 -10.67 25.26 -9.65
N TYR A 85 -9.73 25.66 -8.79
CA TYR A 85 -9.12 26.99 -8.87
C TYR A 85 -8.34 27.20 -10.17
N GLN A 86 -7.52 26.24 -10.59
CA GLN A 86 -6.77 26.32 -11.85
C GLN A 86 -7.68 26.40 -13.09
N LYS A 87 -8.88 25.83 -12.98
CA LYS A 87 -9.88 25.85 -14.05
C LYS A 87 -10.73 27.13 -14.08
N GLY A 88 -10.66 27.96 -13.01
CA GLY A 88 -11.48 29.15 -12.85
C GLY A 88 -12.87 28.89 -12.27
N ASP A 89 -13.14 27.68 -11.80
CA ASP A 89 -14.40 27.30 -11.16
C ASP A 89 -14.49 27.82 -9.70
N LEU A 90 -13.34 28.19 -9.09
CA LEU A 90 -13.24 28.91 -7.82
C LEU A 90 -12.57 30.27 -8.02
N SER A 91 -13.15 31.32 -7.41
CA SER A 91 -12.63 32.69 -7.47
C SER A 91 -11.39 32.91 -6.61
N GLU A 92 -11.18 32.09 -5.59
CA GLU A 92 -10.04 32.15 -4.68
C GLU A 92 -9.43 30.75 -4.42
N PHE A 93 -8.15 30.75 -4.05
CA PHE A 93 -7.45 29.50 -3.74
C PHE A 93 -7.81 29.05 -2.33
N LEU A 94 -8.62 28.00 -2.24
CA LEU A 94 -9.06 27.39 -0.98
C LEU A 94 -8.28 26.11 -0.70
N THR A 95 -7.95 25.86 0.55
CA THR A 95 -7.34 24.62 1.01
C THR A 95 -7.80 24.25 2.43
N LEU A 96 -7.86 22.96 2.72
CA LEU A 96 -8.00 22.47 4.08
C LEU A 96 -6.66 22.60 4.82
N SER A 97 -6.71 22.96 6.10
CA SER A 97 -5.52 23.08 6.94
C SER A 97 -4.70 21.79 6.97
N GLU A 98 -3.39 21.91 7.00
CA GLU A 98 -2.55 20.72 7.24
C GLU A 98 -2.76 20.24 8.68
N ILE A 99 -2.86 18.90 8.84
CA ILE A 99 -2.76 18.31 10.16
C ILE A 99 -1.32 18.53 10.60
N ALA A 100 -1.13 19.19 11.74
CA ALA A 100 0.17 19.22 12.39
C ALA A 100 0.72 17.78 12.39
N ARG A 101 1.93 17.60 11.87
CA ARG A 101 2.60 16.30 11.94
C ARG A 101 2.64 15.94 13.42
N VAL A 102 1.70 15.11 13.86
CA VAL A 102 1.96 14.33 15.06
C VAL A 102 3.22 13.62 14.73
N SER A 103 4.31 13.94 15.44
CA SER A 103 5.54 13.15 15.35
C SER A 103 5.09 11.72 15.61
N THR A 104 4.96 10.93 14.56
CA THR A 104 4.93 9.48 14.73
C THR A 104 6.18 9.23 15.53
N GLN A 105 6.02 8.79 16.79
CA GLN A 105 7.11 8.21 17.54
C GLN A 105 7.81 7.33 16.52
N GLU A 106 9.09 7.56 16.30
CA GLU A 106 9.90 6.70 15.47
C GLU A 106 9.67 5.32 16.07
N GLU A 107 8.88 4.49 15.37
CA GLU A 107 8.69 3.10 15.78
C GLU A 107 10.10 2.55 15.84
N GLU A 108 10.56 2.21 17.02
CA GLU A 108 11.85 1.56 17.21
C GLU A 108 11.89 0.39 16.23
N LEU A 109 12.88 0.44 15.33
CA LEU A 109 13.06 -0.56 14.30
C LEU A 109 13.72 -1.79 14.92
N GLU A 110 13.00 -2.45 15.83
CA GLU A 110 13.50 -3.57 16.61
C GLU A 110 13.54 -4.84 15.76
N ARG A 111 14.61 -5.61 15.96
CA ARG A 111 14.73 -6.97 15.43
C ARG A 111 13.83 -7.91 16.21
N LEU A 112 13.03 -8.67 15.47
CA LEU A 112 12.15 -9.66 16.06
C LEU A 112 12.75 -11.07 15.93
N GLU A 113 12.56 -11.87 16.96
CA GLU A 113 12.84 -13.30 16.91
C GLU A 113 11.72 -14.02 16.15
N LEU A 114 12.05 -14.56 14.98
CA LEU A 114 11.07 -15.11 14.02
C LEU A 114 11.35 -16.58 13.67
N LEU A 115 12.17 -17.30 14.45
CA LEU A 115 12.52 -18.69 14.18
C LEU A 115 11.29 -19.61 14.08
N ALA A 116 10.28 -19.37 14.91
CA ALA A 116 9.03 -20.12 14.89
C ALA A 116 8.32 -20.13 13.51
N LEU A 117 8.58 -19.12 12.65
CA LEU A 117 8.02 -19.09 11.29
C LEU A 117 8.65 -20.11 10.33
N TYR A 118 9.79 -20.68 10.68
CA TYR A 118 10.43 -21.72 9.88
C TYR A 118 9.94 -23.11 10.26
N GLU A 119 9.51 -23.29 11.50
CA GLU A 119 9.13 -24.57 12.09
C GLU A 119 7.61 -24.84 12.00
N GLY A 120 6.81 -23.83 11.73
CA GLY A 120 5.36 -23.93 11.65
C GLY A 120 4.87 -24.83 10.49
N GLN A 121 3.58 -25.19 10.58
CA GLN A 121 2.93 -26.07 9.62
C GLN A 121 2.98 -25.52 8.17
N GLU A 122 3.23 -26.42 7.20
CA GLU A 122 3.22 -26.06 5.79
C GLU A 122 1.86 -25.56 5.32
N GLY A 123 1.89 -24.57 4.42
CA GLY A 123 0.68 -23.98 3.85
C GLY A 123 0.91 -22.60 3.27
N PRO A 124 -0.15 -22.01 2.69
CA PRO A 124 -0.04 -20.69 2.04
C PRO A 124 0.43 -19.57 2.97
N GLY A 125 0.07 -19.63 4.26
CA GLY A 125 0.50 -18.65 5.25
C GLY A 125 2.00 -18.70 5.51
N LYS A 126 2.57 -19.91 5.74
CA LYS A 126 4.02 -20.11 5.88
C LYS A 126 4.77 -19.62 4.65
N LEU A 127 4.33 -20.09 3.48
CA LEU A 127 4.97 -19.76 2.23
C LEU A 127 5.00 -18.24 2.01
N ALA A 128 3.88 -17.55 2.21
CA ALA A 128 3.82 -16.09 2.12
C ALA A 128 4.76 -15.40 3.12
N CYS A 129 4.78 -15.86 4.38
CA CYS A 129 5.68 -15.29 5.40
C CYS A 129 7.14 -15.44 5.00
N LEU A 130 7.55 -16.62 4.51
CA LEU A 130 8.93 -16.87 4.09
C LEU A 130 9.31 -16.04 2.84
N PHE A 131 8.45 -15.95 1.82
CA PHE A 131 8.71 -15.09 0.67
C PHE A 131 8.89 -13.61 1.05
N ILE A 132 8.09 -13.12 1.98
CA ILE A 132 8.20 -11.74 2.46
C ILE A 132 9.47 -11.56 3.32
N LEU A 133 9.73 -12.49 4.23
CA LEU A 133 10.83 -12.42 5.20
C LEU A 133 12.20 -12.66 4.58
N GLU A 134 12.31 -13.56 3.58
CA GLU A 134 13.58 -13.95 2.97
C GLU A 134 13.89 -13.14 1.70
N LEU A 135 12.87 -12.76 0.94
CA LEU A 135 13.04 -12.09 -0.36
C LEU A 135 12.49 -10.66 -0.38
N GLY A 136 11.83 -10.21 0.69
CA GLY A 136 11.26 -8.88 0.77
C GLY A 136 10.12 -8.63 -0.22
N LEU A 137 9.36 -9.65 -0.63
CA LEU A 137 8.26 -9.49 -1.56
C LEU A 137 7.12 -8.67 -0.94
N LEU A 138 6.38 -7.96 -1.80
CA LEU A 138 5.07 -7.44 -1.43
C LEU A 138 4.03 -8.57 -1.47
N PRO A 139 2.99 -8.51 -0.63
CA PRO A 139 1.88 -9.46 -0.71
C PRO A 139 1.26 -9.58 -2.10
N SER A 140 1.19 -8.48 -2.87
CA SER A 140 0.70 -8.49 -4.24
C SER A 140 1.63 -9.20 -5.21
N GLU A 141 2.94 -9.13 -5.01
CA GLU A 141 3.93 -9.82 -5.82
C GLU A 141 3.86 -11.33 -5.56
N PHE A 142 3.72 -11.73 -4.30
CA PHE A 142 3.55 -13.14 -3.94
C PHE A 142 2.28 -13.76 -4.56
N LEU A 143 1.17 -13.02 -4.59
CA LEU A 143 -0.09 -13.50 -5.20
C LEU A 143 -0.02 -13.66 -6.72
N GLU A 144 0.90 -12.95 -7.37
CA GLU A 144 1.10 -12.95 -8.82
C GLU A 144 2.22 -13.90 -9.27
N LEU A 145 2.95 -14.54 -8.32
CA LEU A 145 4.03 -15.48 -8.67
C LEU A 145 3.50 -16.69 -9.41
N ASP A 146 4.22 -17.04 -10.47
CA ASP A 146 4.01 -18.23 -11.27
C ASP A 146 5.15 -19.23 -11.05
N TRP A 147 4.90 -20.51 -11.24
CA TRP A 147 5.96 -21.52 -11.21
C TRP A 147 7.05 -21.28 -12.25
N ALA A 148 6.71 -20.66 -13.38
CA ALA A 148 7.68 -20.25 -14.39
C ALA A 148 8.66 -19.15 -13.92
N ASP A 149 8.30 -18.42 -12.85
CA ASP A 149 9.17 -17.40 -12.24
C ASP A 149 10.21 -18.01 -11.28
N ILE A 150 10.09 -19.30 -10.95
CA ILE A 150 10.87 -19.99 -9.92
C ILE A 150 11.77 -21.04 -10.53
N ASP A 151 13.08 -20.78 -10.52
CA ASP A 151 14.08 -21.75 -10.94
C ASP A 151 14.76 -22.38 -9.71
N LEU A 152 14.29 -23.58 -9.34
CA LEU A 152 14.83 -24.30 -8.19
C LEU A 152 16.23 -24.86 -8.44
N ALA A 153 16.61 -25.12 -9.70
CA ALA A 153 17.94 -25.62 -10.03
C ALA A 153 18.99 -24.54 -9.79
N PHE A 154 18.76 -23.35 -10.35
CA PHE A 154 19.63 -22.19 -10.14
C PHE A 154 19.39 -21.48 -8.80
N GLY A 155 18.31 -21.81 -8.07
CA GLY A 155 17.99 -21.17 -6.80
C GLY A 155 17.67 -19.68 -6.96
N ILE A 156 16.78 -19.36 -7.90
CA ILE A 156 16.37 -17.98 -8.16
C ILE A 156 14.85 -17.83 -8.31
N VAL A 157 14.36 -16.65 -7.96
CA VAL A 157 12.99 -16.22 -8.24
C VAL A 157 13.04 -14.92 -9.03
N THR A 158 12.32 -14.85 -10.12
CA THR A 158 12.13 -13.65 -10.93
C THR A 158 10.85 -12.95 -10.52
N VAL A 159 10.94 -11.70 -10.12
CA VAL A 159 9.76 -10.89 -9.76
C VAL A 159 9.62 -9.76 -10.75
N ALA A 160 8.52 -9.76 -11.50
CA ALA A 160 8.17 -8.70 -12.45
C ALA A 160 7.00 -7.89 -11.90
N LYS A 161 7.11 -6.55 -11.96
CA LYS A 161 6.01 -5.65 -11.60
C LYS A 161 6.04 -4.42 -12.51
N GLY A 162 5.07 -4.31 -13.40
CA GLY A 162 5.06 -3.27 -14.43
C GLY A 162 6.33 -3.37 -15.29
N SER A 163 7.09 -2.28 -15.38
CA SER A 163 8.37 -2.23 -16.12
C SER A 163 9.60 -2.72 -15.33
N THR A 164 9.43 -3.07 -14.06
CA THR A 164 10.55 -3.47 -13.18
C THR A 164 10.63 -4.99 -13.10
N LYS A 165 11.78 -5.55 -13.45
CA LYS A 165 12.11 -6.97 -13.28
C LYS A 165 13.32 -7.09 -12.38
N ARG A 166 13.25 -7.98 -11.38
CA ARG A 166 14.37 -8.30 -10.50
C ARG A 166 14.49 -9.79 -10.28
N VAL A 167 15.71 -10.25 -10.13
CA VAL A 167 16.04 -11.65 -9.83
C VAL A 167 16.53 -11.70 -8.39
N LEU A 168 15.92 -12.56 -7.60
CA LEU A 168 16.21 -12.73 -6.18
C LEU A 168 16.75 -14.13 -5.95
N ARG A 169 17.72 -14.25 -5.05
CA ARG A 169 18.30 -15.53 -4.71
C ARG A 169 17.39 -16.29 -3.76
N LEU A 170 17.18 -17.57 -4.08
CA LEU A 170 16.32 -18.47 -3.34
C LEU A 170 17.21 -19.50 -2.60
N ASP A 171 17.31 -19.33 -1.30
CA ASP A 171 18.16 -20.18 -0.45
C ASP A 171 17.37 -20.79 0.73
N GLY A 172 17.99 -21.67 1.49
CA GLY A 172 17.55 -22.12 2.80
C GLY A 172 16.16 -22.75 2.85
N ALA A 173 15.42 -22.40 3.89
CA ALA A 173 14.13 -22.99 4.20
C ALA A 173 13.06 -22.72 3.15
N LEU A 174 13.06 -21.55 2.52
CA LEU A 174 12.11 -21.23 1.47
C LEU A 174 12.28 -22.13 0.25
N LYS A 175 13.54 -22.41 -0.16
CA LYS A 175 13.83 -23.34 -1.25
C LYS A 175 13.35 -24.75 -0.90
N GLN A 176 13.56 -25.19 0.33
CA GLN A 176 13.10 -26.51 0.80
C GLN A 176 11.58 -26.61 0.80
N SER A 177 10.85 -25.60 1.32
CA SER A 177 9.39 -25.57 1.28
C SER A 177 8.86 -25.64 -0.15
N LEU A 178 9.51 -24.96 -1.10
CA LEU A 178 9.13 -25.02 -2.51
C LEU A 178 9.39 -26.38 -3.14
N LEU A 179 10.49 -27.04 -2.79
CA LEU A 179 10.79 -28.40 -3.25
C LEU A 179 9.75 -29.42 -2.77
N MET A 180 9.24 -29.24 -1.53
CA MET A 180 8.22 -30.13 -0.96
C MET A 180 6.85 -30.01 -1.66
N ILE A 181 6.49 -28.84 -2.15
CA ILE A 181 5.19 -28.59 -2.78
C ILE A 181 5.24 -28.73 -4.31
N LYS A 182 6.43 -28.70 -4.91
CA LYS A 182 6.60 -28.86 -6.36
C LYS A 182 6.34 -30.31 -6.78
N ASN A 183 5.53 -30.48 -7.81
CA ASN A 183 5.29 -31.77 -8.48
C ASN A 183 5.36 -31.59 -9.99
N GLU A 184 5.23 -32.69 -10.73
CA GLU A 184 5.31 -32.69 -12.20
C GLU A 184 4.24 -31.81 -12.88
N ASN A 185 3.11 -31.56 -12.21
CA ASN A 185 1.99 -30.74 -12.69
C ASN A 185 2.05 -29.30 -12.19
N SER A 186 3.13 -28.88 -11.53
CA SER A 186 3.27 -27.52 -11.01
C SER A 186 3.45 -26.53 -12.16
N GLN A 187 2.34 -25.92 -12.60
CA GLN A 187 2.27 -24.93 -13.67
C GLN A 187 1.33 -23.78 -13.26
N GLY A 188 1.49 -22.61 -13.89
CA GLY A 188 0.70 -21.43 -13.60
C GLY A 188 0.99 -20.85 -12.22
N LEU A 189 0.03 -20.15 -11.65
CA LEU A 189 0.21 -19.47 -10.37
C LEU A 189 0.69 -20.40 -9.26
N LEU A 190 1.67 -19.95 -8.48
CA LEU A 190 2.26 -20.70 -7.36
C LEU A 190 1.21 -21.26 -6.40
N LEU A 191 0.13 -20.51 -6.14
CA LEU A 191 -1.00 -20.94 -5.30
C LEU A 191 -2.09 -21.73 -6.06
N GLY A 192 -1.87 -22.06 -7.33
CA GLY A 192 -2.79 -22.84 -8.18
C GLY A 192 -3.99 -22.05 -8.72
N LYS A 193 -4.38 -20.94 -8.11
CA LYS A 193 -5.46 -20.05 -8.56
C LYS A 193 -5.28 -18.64 -8.00
N PRO A 194 -5.95 -17.63 -8.59
CA PRO A 194 -5.89 -16.26 -8.08
C PRO A 194 -6.62 -16.13 -6.73
N PHE A 195 -5.99 -15.42 -5.81
CA PHE A 195 -6.56 -15.08 -4.51
C PHE A 195 -6.55 -13.57 -4.26
N THR A 196 -7.43 -13.09 -3.38
CA THR A 196 -7.48 -11.69 -2.98
C THR A 196 -6.40 -11.36 -1.94
N ARG A 197 -6.01 -10.08 -1.85
CA ARG A 197 -5.14 -9.62 -0.76
C ARG A 197 -5.73 -9.88 0.62
N GLN A 198 -7.05 -9.72 0.78
CA GLN A 198 -7.73 -9.99 2.06
C GLN A 198 -7.57 -11.45 2.48
N TRP A 199 -7.74 -12.38 1.54
CA TRP A 199 -7.49 -13.80 1.78
C TRP A 199 -6.05 -14.03 2.24
N LEU A 200 -5.07 -13.47 1.55
CA LEU A 200 -3.66 -13.63 1.90
C LEU A 200 -3.34 -13.07 3.29
N TYR A 201 -3.85 -11.87 3.63
CA TYR A 201 -3.67 -11.32 4.96
C TYR A 201 -4.26 -12.22 6.05
N LYS A 202 -5.40 -12.84 5.79
CA LYS A 202 -5.98 -13.82 6.72
C LYS A 202 -5.08 -15.05 6.86
N GLN A 203 -4.51 -15.58 5.78
CA GLN A 203 -3.57 -16.71 5.84
C GLN A 203 -2.31 -16.36 6.65
N ILE A 204 -1.70 -15.20 6.40
CA ILE A 204 -0.54 -14.71 7.17
C ILE A 204 -0.93 -14.59 8.64
N GLN A 205 -2.02 -13.90 8.97
CA GLN A 205 -2.45 -13.68 10.35
C GLN A 205 -2.72 -14.99 11.09
N THR A 206 -3.42 -15.92 10.45
CA THR A 206 -3.66 -17.26 11.05
C THR A 206 -2.34 -17.99 11.32
N TYR A 207 -1.42 -17.97 10.36
CA TYR A 207 -0.14 -18.64 10.50
C TYR A 207 0.75 -18.05 11.59
N VAL A 208 0.96 -16.72 11.60
CA VAL A 208 1.80 -16.06 12.61
C VAL A 208 1.24 -16.22 14.01
N THR A 209 -0.10 -16.21 14.15
CA THR A 209 -0.75 -16.47 15.45
C THR A 209 -0.52 -17.91 15.91
N ALA A 210 -0.61 -18.89 15.03
CA ALA A 210 -0.31 -20.30 15.34
C ALA A 210 1.16 -20.51 15.73
N CYS A 211 2.09 -19.68 15.20
CA CYS A 211 3.50 -19.68 15.58
C CYS A 211 3.79 -18.89 16.88
N GLY A 212 2.77 -18.42 17.62
CA GLY A 212 2.97 -17.63 18.84
C GLY A 212 3.42 -16.20 18.61
N LEU A 213 3.24 -15.66 17.40
CA LEU A 213 3.66 -14.32 17.01
C LEU A 213 2.46 -13.41 16.64
N PRO A 214 1.46 -13.25 17.52
CA PRO A 214 0.29 -12.43 17.24
C PRO A 214 0.73 -10.98 17.03
N GLY A 215 0.17 -10.33 16.02
CA GLY A 215 0.51 -8.95 15.66
C GLY A 215 1.60 -8.80 14.60
N VAL A 216 2.36 -9.84 14.28
CA VAL A 216 3.27 -9.83 13.13
C VAL A 216 2.46 -9.72 11.84
N THR A 217 2.79 -8.74 11.02
CA THR A 217 2.11 -8.45 9.75
C THR A 217 3.08 -8.60 8.57
N ALA A 218 2.54 -8.66 7.36
CA ALA A 218 3.36 -8.65 6.14
C ALA A 218 4.30 -7.43 6.07
N GLN A 219 3.87 -6.28 6.61
CA GLN A 219 4.70 -5.08 6.68
C GLN A 219 5.87 -5.27 7.65
N ILE A 220 5.61 -5.83 8.83
CA ILE A 220 6.65 -6.14 9.81
C ILE A 220 7.63 -7.17 9.24
N LEU A 221 7.16 -8.25 8.59
CA LEU A 221 8.03 -9.24 7.95
C LEU A 221 8.96 -8.60 6.91
N ARG A 222 8.42 -7.72 6.05
CA ARG A 222 9.22 -6.99 5.07
C ARG A 222 10.21 -6.02 5.73
N GLN A 223 9.83 -5.41 6.84
CA GLN A 223 10.73 -4.59 7.65
C GLN A 223 11.89 -5.41 8.22
N GLN A 224 11.62 -6.63 8.71
CA GLN A 224 12.66 -7.54 9.18
C GLN A 224 13.60 -7.99 8.06
N PHE A 225 13.09 -8.19 6.83
CA PHE A 225 13.97 -8.40 5.68
C PHE A 225 14.93 -7.22 5.48
N ILE A 226 14.43 -5.98 5.51
CA ILE A 226 15.25 -4.76 5.35
C ILE A 226 16.35 -4.73 6.42
N LEU A 227 16.00 -4.91 7.69
CA LEU A 227 16.95 -4.91 8.79
C LEU A 227 18.04 -5.98 8.63
N ARG A 228 17.65 -7.20 8.24
CA ARG A 228 18.58 -8.30 7.95
C ARG A 228 19.56 -7.97 6.82
N GLN A 229 19.10 -7.29 5.77
CA GLN A 229 19.97 -6.89 4.67
C GLN A 229 20.96 -5.81 5.09
N ILE A 230 20.52 -4.85 5.89
CA ILE A 230 21.39 -3.79 6.42
C ILE A 230 22.48 -4.39 7.32
N GLU A 231 22.14 -5.32 8.21
CA GLU A 231 23.10 -6.05 9.05
C GLU A 231 24.13 -6.84 8.24
N LYS A 232 23.75 -7.34 7.05
CA LYS A 232 24.66 -7.98 6.09
C LYS A 232 25.51 -6.96 5.32
N GLY A 233 25.37 -5.66 5.57
CA GLY A 233 26.11 -4.60 4.90
C GLY A 233 25.56 -4.20 3.53
N THR A 234 24.32 -4.60 3.19
CA THR A 234 23.72 -4.22 1.91
C THR A 234 23.48 -2.71 1.86
N GLY A 235 24.01 -2.04 0.85
CA GLY A 235 23.84 -0.60 0.67
C GLY A 235 22.42 -0.20 0.24
N ALA A 236 22.04 1.05 0.51
CA ALA A 236 20.66 1.54 0.27
C ALA A 236 20.21 1.40 -1.19
N PHE A 237 21.09 1.62 -2.18
CA PHE A 237 20.77 1.47 -3.60
C PHE A 237 20.53 0.00 -3.98
N GLU A 238 21.36 -0.90 -3.49
CA GLU A 238 21.21 -2.33 -3.74
C GLU A 238 19.93 -2.86 -3.07
N LEU A 239 19.68 -2.46 -1.83
CA LEU A 239 18.46 -2.82 -1.10
C LEU A 239 17.21 -2.28 -1.81
N ALA A 240 17.23 -1.06 -2.34
CA ALA A 240 16.15 -0.51 -3.14
C ALA A 240 15.89 -1.38 -4.40
N ARG A 241 16.94 -1.86 -5.06
CA ARG A 241 16.86 -2.76 -6.20
C ARG A 241 16.25 -4.11 -5.81
N LEU A 242 16.71 -4.71 -4.71
CA LEU A 242 16.14 -5.97 -4.18
C LEU A 242 14.64 -5.85 -3.86
N LEU A 243 14.23 -4.71 -3.33
CA LEU A 243 12.83 -4.42 -2.96
C LEU A 243 11.96 -3.94 -4.12
N GLY A 244 12.54 -3.69 -5.31
CA GLY A 244 11.83 -3.13 -6.46
C GLY A 244 11.37 -1.69 -6.24
N LEU A 245 12.11 -0.90 -5.45
CA LEU A 245 11.81 0.50 -5.20
C LEU A 245 12.44 1.38 -6.29
N LYS A 246 11.72 2.45 -6.68
CA LYS A 246 12.23 3.43 -7.65
C LYS A 246 13.35 4.33 -7.10
N SER A 247 13.42 4.48 -5.77
CA SER A 247 14.36 5.35 -5.09
C SER A 247 14.70 4.79 -3.70
N PRO A 248 15.94 4.93 -3.22
CA PRO A 248 16.34 4.53 -1.88
C PRO A 248 15.85 5.46 -0.77
N VAL A 249 15.27 6.62 -1.08
CA VAL A 249 14.85 7.64 -0.09
C VAL A 249 13.95 7.05 1.01
N THR A 250 13.07 6.11 0.67
CA THR A 250 12.20 5.46 1.65
C THR A 250 12.94 4.54 2.63
N LEU A 251 14.20 4.21 2.33
CA LEU A 251 15.06 3.37 3.16
C LEU A 251 15.94 4.18 4.11
N GLU A 252 16.08 5.50 3.92
CA GLU A 252 16.96 6.34 4.73
C GLU A 252 16.71 6.21 6.24
N LYS A 253 15.44 6.04 6.63
CA LYS A 253 15.07 5.86 8.04
C LYS A 253 15.70 4.63 8.70
N TYR A 254 16.03 3.59 7.93
CA TYR A 254 16.64 2.36 8.42
C TYR A 254 18.18 2.44 8.54
N TYR A 255 18.80 3.45 7.95
CA TYR A 255 20.25 3.66 7.99
C TYR A 255 20.67 4.78 8.97
N LYS A 256 19.68 5.45 9.60
CA LYS A 256 19.92 6.53 10.56
C LYS A 256 19.97 6.06 12.02
N THR A 257 19.81 4.77 12.23
CA THR A 257 19.78 4.14 13.57
C THR A 257 21.15 3.73 14.01
#